data_a0aa9dc5bcf9ee313e253b035425d639
#
_entry.id   a0aa9dc5bcf9ee313e253b035425d639
#
_cell.length_a   1.000
_cell.length_b   1.000
_cell.length_c   1.000
_cell.angle_alpha   90.00
_cell.angle_beta   90.00
_cell.angle_gamma   90.00
#
_symmetry.space_group_name_H-M   'P 1'
#
loop_
_entity.id
_entity.type
_entity.pdbx_description
1 polymer ?
#
loop_
_entity_poly.entity_id
_entity_poly.type
_entity_poly.pdbx_seq_one_letter_code
_entity_poly.pdbx_strand_id
1 'polypeptide(L)'
;MSNNNIPEIELIIKASTIDGRRKGACIFCQEYFMDLYLLAELKTISLKITTVDMKRPPADFRSNFEAAQPPILIDNGIAVLENEKIERHIMKAIPGGHNLFVADVEVAKRIENLYNKFKVFLLHTVRHLIFSSKNSTFSDFS
;
A
#
# COMPACT_ATOMS: atom_id res chain seq x y z
N MET A 1 -27.28 1.45 27.36
CA MET A 1 -25.98 0.80 27.05
C MET A 1 -25.74 1.00 25.58
N SER A 2 -24.95 1.98 25.22
CA SER A 2 -24.58 2.21 23.84
C SER A 2 -23.61 1.09 23.41
N ASN A 3 -24.11 0.16 22.59
CA ASN A 3 -23.23 -0.71 21.81
C ASN A 3 -22.37 0.18 20.93
N ASN A 4 -21.17 0.52 21.41
CA ASN A 4 -20.12 1.05 20.56
C ASN A 4 -19.70 -0.09 19.62
N ASN A 5 -20.46 -0.23 18.52
CA ASN A 5 -20.12 -1.17 17.47
C ASN A 5 -18.91 -0.58 16.73
N ILE A 6 -17.71 -0.95 17.19
CA ILE A 6 -16.45 -0.54 16.55
C ILE A 6 -16.47 -1.14 15.14
N PRO A 7 -16.36 -0.34 14.06
CA PRO A 7 -16.38 -0.86 12.71
C PRO A 7 -15.23 -1.81 12.45
N GLU A 8 -15.53 -2.95 11.82
CA GLU A 8 -14.53 -3.93 11.40
C GLU A 8 -14.05 -3.59 9.98
N ILE A 9 -12.75 -3.37 9.87
CA ILE A 9 -12.08 -3.06 8.60
C ILE A 9 -11.12 -4.19 8.29
N GLU A 10 -11.19 -4.75 7.07
CA GLU A 10 -10.19 -5.70 6.59
C GLU A 10 -9.30 -5.03 5.54
N LEU A 11 -7.99 -5.18 5.68
CA LEU A 11 -7.01 -4.77 4.68
C LEU A 11 -6.29 -6.01 4.13
N ILE A 12 -6.44 -6.24 2.82
CA ILE A 12 -5.72 -7.28 2.11
C ILE A 12 -4.44 -6.68 1.52
N ILE A 13 -3.29 -7.26 1.84
CA ILE A 13 -1.97 -6.79 1.44
C ILE A 13 -1.17 -7.88 0.72
N LYS A 14 -0.20 -7.47 -0.08
CA LYS A 14 0.73 -8.41 -0.73
C LYS A 14 1.61 -9.09 0.30
N ALA A 15 1.70 -10.42 0.22
CA ALA A 15 2.65 -11.19 0.99
C ALA A 15 4.08 -10.99 0.46
N SER A 16 5.06 -11.27 1.30
CA SER A 16 6.47 -11.32 0.94
C SER A 16 6.72 -12.37 -0.14
N THR A 17 7.52 -12.02 -1.13
CA THR A 17 7.96 -12.93 -2.18
C THR A 17 8.95 -13.99 -1.69
N ILE A 18 9.46 -13.85 -0.46
CA ILE A 18 10.42 -14.78 0.15
C ILE A 18 9.69 -15.98 0.74
N ASP A 19 8.64 -15.77 1.51
CA ASP A 19 7.92 -16.82 2.25
C ASP A 19 6.43 -16.95 1.89
N GLY A 20 5.88 -16.02 1.11
CA GLY A 20 4.47 -16.03 0.72
C GLY A 20 3.48 -15.81 1.87
N ARG A 21 3.93 -15.44 3.06
CA ARG A 21 3.12 -15.34 4.28
C ARG A 21 3.21 -13.99 4.99
N ARG A 22 4.45 -13.52 5.24
CA ARG A 22 4.67 -12.23 5.92
C ARG A 22 4.31 -11.06 5.02
N LYS A 23 4.19 -9.89 5.61
CA LYS A 23 3.96 -8.64 4.85
C LYS A 23 5.06 -8.44 3.81
N GLY A 24 4.68 -8.12 2.59
CA GLY A 24 5.59 -7.85 1.49
C GLY A 24 6.12 -6.42 1.47
N ALA A 25 6.95 -6.12 0.48
CA ALA A 25 7.62 -4.83 0.32
C ALA A 25 6.80 -3.79 -0.47
N CYS A 26 5.49 -4.00 -0.65
CA CYS A 26 4.64 -3.04 -1.36
C CYS A 26 4.45 -1.77 -0.53
N ILE A 27 4.87 -0.63 -1.07
CA ILE A 27 4.85 0.67 -0.38
C ILE A 27 3.42 1.10 -0.01
N PHE A 28 2.45 0.94 -0.90
CA PHE A 28 1.04 1.28 -0.63
C PHE A 28 0.41 0.36 0.41
N CYS A 29 0.74 -0.94 0.38
CA CYS A 29 0.30 -1.87 1.42
C CYS A 29 0.86 -1.48 2.79
N GLN A 30 2.09 -0.99 2.87
CA GLN A 30 2.70 -0.54 4.11
C GLN A 30 2.05 0.76 4.62
N GLU A 31 1.81 1.71 3.74
CA GLU A 31 1.16 2.98 4.06
C GLU A 31 -0.21 2.76 4.69
N TYR A 32 -1.11 2.08 4.00
CA TYR A 32 -2.46 1.84 4.52
C TYR A 32 -2.48 0.91 5.73
N PHE A 33 -1.54 -0.03 5.81
CA PHE A 33 -1.37 -0.82 7.02
C PHE A 33 -1.02 0.06 8.23
N MET A 34 -0.10 1.01 8.09
CA MET A 34 0.30 1.90 9.17
C MET A 34 -0.86 2.80 9.60
N ASP A 35 -1.56 3.39 8.65
CA ASP A 35 -2.70 4.28 8.91
C ASP A 35 -3.81 3.56 9.68
N LEU A 36 -4.22 2.40 9.19
CA LEU A 36 -5.29 1.62 9.82
C LEU A 36 -4.84 1.01 11.16
N TYR A 37 -3.56 0.64 11.29
CA TYR A 37 -3.02 0.15 12.53
C TYR A 37 -3.06 1.22 13.63
N LEU A 38 -2.70 2.47 13.31
CA LEU A 38 -2.82 3.59 14.24
C LEU A 38 -4.26 3.80 14.72
N LEU A 39 -5.24 3.71 13.80
CA LEU A 39 -6.66 3.81 14.15
C LEU A 39 -7.13 2.65 15.03
N ALA A 40 -6.62 1.44 14.79
CA ALA A 40 -6.91 0.28 15.62
C ALA A 40 -6.31 0.42 17.03
N GLU A 41 -5.09 0.93 17.16
CA GLU A 41 -4.46 1.23 18.46
C GLU A 41 -5.26 2.30 19.24
N LEU A 42 -5.83 3.28 18.54
CA LEU A 42 -6.73 4.27 19.12
C LEU A 42 -8.14 3.70 19.42
N LYS A 43 -8.38 2.42 19.11
CA LYS A 43 -9.65 1.72 19.33
C LYS A 43 -10.84 2.35 18.58
N THR A 44 -10.59 3.04 17.51
CA THR A 44 -11.65 3.60 16.64
C THR A 44 -12.17 2.60 15.63
N ILE A 45 -11.36 1.57 15.30
CA ILE A 45 -11.71 0.46 14.40
C ILE A 45 -11.20 -0.87 14.96
N SER A 46 -11.77 -1.97 14.48
CA SER A 46 -11.22 -3.33 14.58
C SER A 46 -10.58 -3.67 13.25
N LEU A 47 -9.27 -3.94 13.24
CA LEU A 47 -8.51 -4.16 12.02
C LEU A 47 -8.16 -5.64 11.84
N LYS A 48 -8.56 -6.19 10.70
CA LYS A 48 -8.13 -7.50 10.21
C LYS A 48 -7.15 -7.33 9.05
N ILE A 49 -5.99 -8.00 9.12
CA ILE A 49 -5.01 -8.01 8.04
C ILE A 49 -4.94 -9.38 7.40
N THR A 50 -5.11 -9.42 6.08
CA THR A 50 -5.00 -10.62 5.26
C THR A 50 -3.85 -10.47 4.27
N THR A 51 -2.90 -11.39 4.28
CA THR A 51 -1.78 -11.40 3.31
C THR A 51 -2.08 -12.35 2.17
N VAL A 52 -1.80 -11.94 0.94
CA VAL A 52 -2.02 -12.75 -0.27
C VAL A 52 -0.72 -12.91 -1.04
N ASP A 53 -0.31 -14.16 -1.26
CA ASP A 53 0.80 -14.49 -2.17
C ASP A 53 0.32 -14.34 -3.63
N MET A 54 0.77 -13.29 -4.29
CA MET A 54 0.37 -13.01 -5.67
C MET A 54 0.95 -13.99 -6.70
N LYS A 55 1.90 -14.85 -6.32
CA LYS A 55 2.38 -15.95 -7.17
C LYS A 55 1.43 -17.15 -7.12
N ARG A 56 0.74 -17.32 -5.99
CA ARG A 56 -0.21 -18.40 -5.74
C ARG A 56 -1.44 -17.88 -4.98
N PRO A 57 -2.23 -16.99 -5.61
CA PRO A 57 -3.39 -16.44 -4.92
C PRO A 57 -4.39 -17.53 -4.55
N PRO A 58 -5.00 -17.47 -3.34
CA PRO A 58 -6.05 -18.40 -2.94
C PRO A 58 -7.22 -18.40 -3.92
N ALA A 59 -7.94 -19.52 -4.01
CA ALA A 59 -9.09 -19.66 -4.93
C ALA A 59 -10.17 -18.61 -4.63
N ASP A 60 -10.47 -18.37 -3.36
CA ASP A 60 -11.44 -17.37 -2.92
C ASP A 60 -11.03 -15.94 -3.32
N PHE A 61 -9.74 -15.63 -3.24
CA PHE A 61 -9.23 -14.34 -3.68
C PHE A 61 -9.42 -14.17 -5.21
N ARG A 62 -9.10 -15.21 -5.99
CA ARG A 62 -9.27 -15.16 -7.45
C ARG A 62 -10.74 -15.00 -7.86
N SER A 63 -11.66 -15.68 -7.18
CA SER A 63 -13.07 -15.61 -7.51
C SER A 63 -13.69 -14.25 -7.14
N ASN A 64 -13.23 -13.64 -6.06
CA ASN A 64 -13.80 -12.37 -5.58
C ASN A 64 -13.11 -11.13 -6.19
N PHE A 65 -11.84 -11.24 -6.60
CA PHE A 65 -11.00 -10.11 -7.02
C PHE A 65 -10.21 -10.39 -8.29
N GLU A 66 -10.82 -10.99 -9.28
CA GLU A 66 -10.23 -11.59 -10.51
C GLU A 66 -9.01 -10.83 -11.12
N ALA A 67 -9.11 -9.53 -11.30
CA ALA A 67 -8.04 -8.71 -11.86
C ALA A 67 -7.43 -7.70 -10.85
N ALA A 68 -7.95 -7.66 -9.63
CA ALA A 68 -7.51 -6.70 -8.65
C ALA A 68 -6.22 -7.12 -7.96
N GLN A 69 -5.41 -6.15 -7.60
CA GLN A 69 -4.18 -6.35 -6.84
C GLN A 69 -4.23 -5.62 -5.50
N PRO A 70 -3.72 -6.24 -4.42
CA PRO A 70 -3.57 -5.53 -3.16
C PRO A 70 -2.70 -4.27 -3.29
N PRO A 71 -2.96 -3.23 -2.47
CA PRO A 71 -3.88 -3.24 -1.32
C PRO A 71 -5.36 -3.23 -1.71
N ILE A 72 -6.19 -3.92 -0.94
CA ILE A 72 -7.65 -3.91 -1.05
C ILE A 72 -8.21 -3.65 0.34
N LEU A 73 -9.05 -2.63 0.47
CA LEU A 73 -9.74 -2.30 1.71
C LEU A 73 -11.15 -2.86 1.64
N ILE A 74 -11.59 -3.54 2.70
CA ILE A 74 -12.98 -4.00 2.84
C ILE A 74 -13.58 -3.34 4.08
N ASP A 75 -14.67 -2.61 3.88
CA ASP A 75 -15.44 -1.95 4.92
C ASP A 75 -16.91 -2.32 4.76
N ASN A 76 -17.49 -2.93 5.80
CA ASN A 76 -18.87 -3.43 5.77
C ASN A 76 -19.21 -4.29 4.54
N GLY A 77 -18.27 -5.12 4.08
CA GLY A 77 -18.45 -5.99 2.91
C GLY A 77 -18.25 -5.27 1.57
N ILE A 78 -17.96 -3.98 1.56
CA ILE A 78 -17.68 -3.20 0.35
C ILE A 78 -16.17 -3.15 0.13
N ALA A 79 -15.71 -3.63 -1.03
CA ALA A 79 -14.30 -3.61 -1.39
C ALA A 79 -13.93 -2.31 -2.12
N VAL A 80 -12.85 -1.68 -1.68
CA VAL A 80 -12.22 -0.52 -2.32
C VAL A 80 -10.88 -0.96 -2.90
N LEU A 81 -10.71 -0.86 -4.23
CA LEU A 81 -9.64 -1.50 -4.97
C LEU A 81 -8.53 -0.55 -5.44
N GLU A 82 -8.84 0.72 -5.59
CA GLU A 82 -7.91 1.72 -6.13
C GLU A 82 -7.25 2.51 -5.00
N ASN A 83 -5.94 2.72 -5.08
CA ASN A 83 -5.17 3.41 -4.04
C ASN A 83 -5.76 4.78 -3.65
N GLU A 84 -6.07 5.62 -4.64
CA GLU A 84 -6.67 6.94 -4.38
C GLU A 84 -8.04 6.85 -3.69
N LYS A 85 -8.81 5.81 -4.01
CA LYS A 85 -10.10 5.57 -3.38
C LYS A 85 -9.94 5.04 -1.97
N ILE A 86 -8.92 4.20 -1.71
CA ILE A 86 -8.60 3.70 -0.37
C ILE A 86 -8.20 4.86 0.53
N GLU A 87 -7.27 5.70 0.11
CA GLU A 87 -6.85 6.88 0.84
C GLU A 87 -8.03 7.79 1.17
N ARG A 88 -8.83 8.10 0.16
CA ARG A 88 -10.04 8.93 0.33
C ARG A 88 -11.07 8.30 1.27
N HIS A 89 -11.22 6.97 1.23
CA HIS A 89 -12.12 6.24 2.11
C HIS A 89 -11.64 6.29 3.56
N ILE A 90 -10.35 6.05 3.81
CA ILE A 90 -9.74 6.19 5.14
C ILE A 90 -9.98 7.59 5.69
N MET A 91 -9.69 8.62 4.90
CA MET A 91 -9.81 10.02 5.32
C MET A 91 -11.26 10.43 5.63
N LYS A 92 -12.23 9.98 4.83
CA LYS A 92 -13.61 10.49 4.89
C LYS A 92 -14.59 9.58 5.62
N ALA A 93 -14.43 8.28 5.53
CA ALA A 93 -15.41 7.31 6.02
C ALA A 93 -14.98 6.62 7.31
N ILE A 94 -13.68 6.41 7.53
CA ILE A 94 -13.21 5.71 8.73
C ILE A 94 -13.07 6.68 9.90
N PRO A 95 -13.62 6.33 11.10
CA PRO A 95 -13.52 7.18 12.28
C PRO A 95 -12.08 7.51 12.66
N GLY A 96 -11.77 8.80 12.76
CA GLY A 96 -10.43 9.30 13.07
C GLY A 96 -9.47 9.40 11.87
N GLY A 97 -9.84 8.85 10.71
CA GLY A 97 -8.99 8.82 9.53
C GLY A 97 -8.55 10.21 9.04
N HIS A 98 -9.42 11.21 9.15
CA HIS A 98 -9.11 12.59 8.76
C HIS A 98 -7.91 13.19 9.49
N ASN A 99 -7.56 12.69 10.68
CA ASN A 99 -6.43 13.18 11.47
C ASN A 99 -5.08 12.65 10.98
N LEU A 100 -5.08 11.63 10.12
CA LEU A 100 -3.86 11.01 9.60
C LEU A 100 -3.30 11.74 8.38
N PHE A 101 -4.09 12.61 7.75
CA PHE A 101 -3.73 13.27 6.51
C PHE A 101 -3.41 14.75 6.71
N VAL A 102 -2.52 15.26 5.87
CA VAL A 102 -2.10 16.66 5.91
C VAL A 102 -3.24 17.56 5.46
N ALA A 103 -3.70 18.44 6.35
CA ALA A 103 -4.77 19.41 6.05
C ALA A 103 -4.32 20.54 5.12
N ASP A 104 -3.02 20.87 5.10
CA ASP A 104 -2.46 21.92 4.28
C ASP A 104 -2.24 21.44 2.85
N VAL A 105 -2.98 22.05 1.91
CA VAL A 105 -2.97 21.70 0.49
C VAL A 105 -1.59 21.92 -0.16
N GLU A 106 -0.85 22.94 0.26
CA GLU A 106 0.47 23.22 -0.29
C GLU A 106 1.49 22.19 0.16
N VAL A 107 1.45 21.80 1.43
CA VAL A 107 2.30 20.73 1.97
C VAL A 107 1.96 19.40 1.31
N ALA A 108 0.68 19.05 1.14
CA ALA A 108 0.26 17.83 0.45
C ALA A 108 0.80 17.77 -0.99
N LYS A 109 0.73 18.88 -1.75
CA LYS A 109 1.32 18.95 -3.10
C LYS A 109 2.83 18.76 -3.11
N ARG A 110 3.54 19.29 -2.12
CA ARG A 110 5.00 19.11 -2.00
C ARG A 110 5.35 17.66 -1.72
N ILE A 111 4.59 16.96 -0.88
CA ILE A 111 4.77 15.52 -0.58
C ILE A 111 4.50 14.69 -1.82
N GLU A 112 3.42 14.93 -2.55
CA GLU A 112 3.10 14.24 -3.81
C GLU A 112 4.21 14.40 -4.85
N ASN A 113 4.71 15.62 -5.03
CA ASN A 113 5.83 15.91 -5.92
C ASN A 113 7.14 15.21 -5.49
N LEU A 114 7.37 15.02 -4.20
CA LEU A 114 8.54 14.33 -3.68
C LEU A 114 8.60 12.88 -4.16
N TYR A 115 7.49 12.15 -4.07
CA TYR A 115 7.42 10.75 -4.55
C TYR A 115 7.73 10.63 -6.04
N ASN A 116 7.14 11.49 -6.85
CA ASN A 116 7.37 11.50 -8.28
C ASN A 116 8.83 11.83 -8.64
N LYS A 117 9.43 12.82 -7.98
CA LYS A 117 10.84 13.16 -8.14
C LYS A 117 11.77 12.04 -7.71
N PHE A 118 11.47 11.38 -6.60
CA PHE A 118 12.26 10.25 -6.10
C PHE A 118 12.21 9.06 -7.07
N LYS A 119 11.05 8.75 -7.62
CA LYS A 119 10.89 7.71 -8.64
C LYS A 119 11.73 7.99 -9.88
N VAL A 120 11.70 9.22 -10.39
CA VAL A 120 12.51 9.63 -11.54
C VAL A 120 14.00 9.54 -11.22
N PHE A 121 14.42 9.99 -10.04
CA PHE A 121 15.80 9.91 -9.58
C PHE A 121 16.30 8.45 -9.52
N LEU A 122 15.51 7.53 -8.94
CA LEU A 122 15.87 6.11 -8.89
C LEU A 122 16.02 5.52 -10.30
N LEU A 123 15.07 5.80 -11.19
CA LEU A 123 15.14 5.30 -12.58
C LEU A 123 16.37 5.80 -13.32
N HIS A 124 16.74 7.07 -13.13
CA HIS A 124 17.92 7.65 -13.72
C HIS A 124 19.20 7.02 -13.18
N THR A 125 19.30 6.85 -11.87
CA THR A 125 20.45 6.24 -11.19
C THR A 125 20.66 4.80 -11.63
N VAL A 126 19.59 4.00 -11.67
CA VAL A 126 19.65 2.60 -12.12
C VAL A 126 20.08 2.51 -13.59
N ARG A 127 19.56 3.37 -14.46
CA ARG A 127 19.99 3.43 -15.87
C ARG A 127 21.47 3.73 -16.00
N HIS A 128 21.95 4.70 -15.24
CA HIS A 128 23.37 5.10 -15.27
C HIS A 128 24.27 3.97 -14.81
N LEU A 129 23.89 3.24 -13.75
CA LEU A 129 24.65 2.09 -13.25
C LEU A 129 24.70 0.94 -14.27
N ILE A 130 23.58 0.63 -14.92
CA ILE A 130 23.52 -0.42 -15.96
C ILE A 130 24.38 -0.04 -17.17
N PHE A 131 24.36 1.22 -17.59
CA PHE A 131 25.15 1.70 -18.71
C PHE A 131 26.66 1.69 -18.39
N SER A 132 27.05 2.09 -17.19
CA SER A 132 28.43 2.06 -16.70
C SER A 132 28.97 0.63 -16.62
N SER A 133 28.16 -0.32 -16.13
CA SER A 133 28.52 -1.74 -16.07
C SER A 133 28.74 -2.37 -17.46
N LYS A 134 27.96 -1.96 -18.47
CA LYS A 134 28.16 -2.45 -19.85
C LYS A 134 29.42 -1.94 -20.51
N ASN A 135 29.88 -0.74 -20.15
CA ASN A 135 31.10 -0.17 -20.71
C ASN A 135 32.37 -0.71 -20.06
N SER A 136 32.31 -1.21 -18.83
CA SER A 136 33.46 -1.81 -18.16
C SER A 136 33.79 -3.22 -18.65
N THR A 137 32.82 -3.94 -19.22
CA THR A 137 33.03 -5.29 -19.78
C THR A 137 33.61 -5.26 -21.21
N PHE A 138 33.70 -4.09 -21.86
CA PHE A 138 34.26 -3.98 -23.22
C PHE A 138 35.74 -3.54 -23.26
N SER A 139 36.32 -3.16 -22.11
CA SER A 139 37.73 -2.73 -22.03
C SER A 139 38.73 -3.84 -21.70
N ASP A 140 38.25 -5.06 -21.42
CA ASP A 140 39.13 -6.22 -21.08
C ASP A 140 39.39 -7.18 -22.25
N PHE A 141 39.03 -6.80 -23.47
CA PHE A 141 39.37 -7.53 -24.70
C PHE A 141 40.14 -6.63 -25.70
N SER A 142 41.32 -6.12 -25.27
CA SER A 142 42.30 -5.53 -26.21
C SER A 142 43.71 -5.95 -25.82
#